data_a8eee92fae1350de6c9e0d403fedac14
#
_entry.id   a8eee92fae1350de6c9e0d403fedac14
#
_cell.length_a   1.000
_cell.length_b   1.000
_cell.length_c   1.000
_cell.angle_alpha   90.00
_cell.angle_beta   90.00
_cell.angle_gamma   90.00
#
_symmetry.space_group_name_H-M   'P 1'
#
loop_
_entity.id
_entity.type
_entity.pdbx_description
1 polymer ?
#
loop_
_entity_poly.entity_id
_entity_poly.type
_entity_poly.pdbx_seq_one_letter_code
_entity_poly.pdbx_strand_id
1 'polypeptide(L)'
;FAIPCDTPGLRFLARESYDLGRSHFDHPLGSRFEEMDAIAFFDHVFVPWERVFLLGDVELCNNLQMATNRHLHSGHQVVTKNVVKCEFILGLANLMVRTLGSGQLPQVQQMLAEIIENLEVAKACLRSAEVDAKVDEWGVMCPAELPLQVARNLFIRMYPRMVEILQLLGSSSLMALPSEADLNGPLATEIERYLDTDTATAKERVRIFRLAWNTCCSAFGSRRVLYERFFQADSLRNAVLLYNMCDREPMTEWVREFLEQE
;
A
#
# COMPACT_ATOMS: atom_id res chain seq x y z
N PHE A 1 21.29 -3.25 17.13
CA PHE A 1 22.56 -2.73 16.58
C PHE A 1 22.36 -2.20 15.17
N ALA A 2 23.29 -1.38 14.68
CA ALA A 2 23.37 -0.95 13.29
C ALA A 2 24.80 -1.14 12.78
N ILE A 3 24.93 -1.71 11.58
CA ILE A 3 26.23 -1.94 10.92
C ILE A 3 26.12 -1.58 9.43
N PRO A 4 27.23 -1.22 8.78
CA PRO A 4 27.27 -1.06 7.34
C PRO A 4 26.88 -2.36 6.60
N CYS A 5 26.26 -2.24 5.43
CA CYS A 5 25.86 -3.41 4.63
C CYS A 5 27.07 -4.17 4.05
N ASP A 6 28.25 -3.56 3.99
CA ASP A 6 29.50 -4.13 3.52
C ASP A 6 30.40 -4.67 4.65
N THR A 7 29.85 -4.80 5.89
CA THR A 7 30.58 -5.34 7.04
C THR A 7 31.06 -6.76 6.72
N PRO A 8 32.35 -7.08 7.01
CA PRO A 8 32.90 -8.43 6.81
C PRO A 8 32.05 -9.50 7.53
N GLY A 9 31.75 -10.59 6.81
CA GLY A 9 30.89 -11.68 7.33
C GLY A 9 29.39 -11.47 7.13
N LEU A 10 28.93 -10.25 6.76
CA LEU A 10 27.54 -9.99 6.39
C LEU A 10 27.34 -10.29 4.90
N ARG A 11 26.35 -11.12 4.59
CA ARG A 11 25.98 -11.47 3.21
C ARG A 11 24.48 -11.38 3.02
N PHE A 12 24.05 -11.02 1.80
CA PHE A 12 22.66 -10.92 1.44
C PHE A 12 22.31 -11.84 0.28
N LEU A 13 21.25 -12.62 0.43
CA LEU A 13 20.61 -13.35 -0.66
C LEU A 13 19.39 -12.54 -1.10
N ALA A 14 19.55 -11.76 -2.14
CA ALA A 14 18.45 -10.98 -2.72
C ALA A 14 17.55 -11.87 -3.59
N ARG A 15 16.25 -11.59 -3.60
CA ARG A 15 15.33 -12.19 -4.55
C ARG A 15 15.62 -11.72 -5.98
N GLU A 16 14.98 -12.37 -6.96
CA GLU A 16 14.97 -11.87 -8.33
C GLU A 16 14.43 -10.42 -8.41
N SER A 17 15.11 -9.57 -9.16
CA SER A 17 14.64 -8.21 -9.44
C SER A 17 13.49 -8.22 -10.42
N TYR A 18 12.50 -7.37 -10.21
CA TYR A 18 11.42 -7.12 -11.17
C TYR A 18 11.74 -5.97 -12.14
N ASP A 19 12.81 -5.23 -11.87
CA ASP A 19 13.45 -4.34 -12.83
C ASP A 19 14.53 -5.13 -13.60
N LEU A 20 14.22 -5.48 -14.83
CA LEU A 20 15.11 -6.22 -15.74
C LEU A 20 15.81 -5.29 -16.72
N GLY A 21 15.96 -4.00 -16.41
CA GLY A 21 16.51 -3.00 -17.32
C GLY A 21 15.61 -2.69 -18.52
N ARG A 22 14.32 -2.96 -18.42
CA ARG A 22 13.34 -2.68 -19.47
C ARG A 22 12.94 -1.21 -19.48
N SER A 23 12.25 -0.78 -20.55
CA SER A 23 11.88 0.62 -20.72
C SER A 23 10.94 1.10 -19.62
N HIS A 24 11.04 2.39 -19.28
CA HIS A 24 10.12 3.06 -18.35
C HIS A 24 8.69 3.17 -18.92
N PHE A 25 8.53 3.03 -20.21
CA PHE A 25 7.23 3.00 -20.85
C PHE A 25 6.49 1.69 -20.54
N ASP A 26 7.15 0.55 -20.75
CA ASP A 26 6.56 -0.79 -20.55
C ASP A 26 6.46 -1.19 -19.07
N HIS A 27 7.40 -0.72 -18.24
CA HIS A 27 7.49 -1.07 -16.81
C HIS A 27 7.61 0.19 -15.93
N PRO A 28 6.60 1.09 -15.96
CA PRO A 28 6.74 2.43 -15.39
C PRO A 28 6.97 2.47 -13.88
N LEU A 29 6.50 1.48 -13.12
CA LEU A 29 6.71 1.38 -11.67
C LEU A 29 7.91 0.50 -11.33
N GLY A 30 8.00 -0.71 -11.89
CA GLY A 30 9.09 -1.63 -11.60
C GLY A 30 10.45 -1.06 -11.92
N SER A 31 10.58 -0.33 -13.05
CA SER A 31 11.83 0.30 -13.49
C SER A 31 12.25 1.54 -12.66
N ARG A 32 11.37 2.08 -11.80
CA ARG A 32 11.65 3.28 -11.00
C ARG A 32 11.63 3.04 -9.50
N PHE A 33 10.85 2.07 -9.04
CA PHE A 33 10.52 1.88 -7.63
C PHE A 33 10.75 0.45 -7.16
N GLU A 34 11.66 -0.26 -7.81
CA GLU A 34 12.06 -1.58 -7.34
C GLU A 34 12.74 -1.48 -5.98
N GLU A 35 12.30 -2.30 -5.06
CA GLU A 35 12.86 -2.48 -3.72
C GLU A 35 13.21 -3.95 -3.54
N MET A 36 14.48 -4.26 -3.39
CA MET A 36 14.95 -5.63 -3.23
C MET A 36 14.70 -6.12 -1.80
N ASP A 37 14.01 -7.25 -1.70
CA ASP A 37 13.94 -8.01 -0.46
C ASP A 37 15.10 -9.00 -0.41
N ALA A 38 15.73 -9.18 0.76
CA ALA A 38 16.87 -10.08 0.92
C ALA A 38 16.84 -10.80 2.26
N ILE A 39 17.45 -11.99 2.28
CA ILE A 39 17.80 -12.69 3.52
C ILE A 39 19.22 -12.28 3.91
N ALA A 40 19.41 -11.81 5.14
CA ALA A 40 20.71 -11.43 5.67
C ALA A 40 21.33 -12.62 6.43
N PHE A 41 22.56 -12.97 6.11
CA PHE A 41 23.36 -13.98 6.78
C PHE A 41 24.50 -13.31 7.54
N PHE A 42 24.58 -13.60 8.83
CA PHE A 42 25.63 -13.13 9.73
C PHE A 42 26.57 -14.26 10.06
N ASP A 43 27.79 -14.21 9.54
CA ASP A 43 28.84 -15.22 9.76
C ASP A 43 30.01 -14.55 10.48
N HIS A 44 30.08 -14.70 11.81
CA HIS A 44 31.10 -14.08 12.67
C HIS A 44 31.22 -12.56 12.46
N VAL A 45 30.10 -11.87 12.25
CA VAL A 45 30.07 -10.42 12.06
C VAL A 45 30.41 -9.72 13.36
N PHE A 46 31.47 -8.93 13.36
CA PHE A 46 31.84 -8.10 14.51
C PHE A 46 30.96 -6.84 14.57
N VAL A 47 30.32 -6.60 15.72
CA VAL A 47 29.52 -5.38 16.00
C VAL A 47 30.21 -4.59 17.08
N PRO A 48 30.79 -3.41 16.78
CA PRO A 48 31.40 -2.55 17.80
C PRO A 48 30.37 -2.08 18.82
N TRP A 49 30.78 -1.89 20.07
CA TRP A 49 29.88 -1.52 21.17
C TRP A 49 29.12 -0.19 20.93
N GLU A 50 29.75 0.77 20.29
CA GLU A 50 29.14 2.06 19.95
C GLU A 50 27.99 1.94 18.95
N ARG A 51 27.82 0.77 18.34
CA ARG A 51 26.74 0.44 17.41
C ARG A 51 25.67 -0.48 18.01
N VAL A 52 25.82 -0.84 19.28
CA VAL A 52 24.86 -1.68 20.01
C VAL A 52 23.91 -0.78 20.79
N PHE A 53 22.62 -0.88 20.54
CA PHE A 53 21.60 -0.07 21.22
C PHE A 53 20.92 -0.84 22.36
N LEU A 54 20.83 -2.16 22.23
CA LEU A 54 20.18 -3.03 23.20
C LEU A 54 20.80 -4.41 23.12
N LEU A 55 21.18 -4.97 24.27
CA LEU A 55 21.72 -6.33 24.36
C LEU A 55 21.34 -6.99 25.68
N GLY A 56 20.75 -8.20 25.61
CA GLY A 56 20.51 -9.07 26.74
C GLY A 56 19.35 -8.67 27.66
N ASP A 57 18.73 -7.54 27.46
CA ASP A 57 17.55 -7.11 28.20
C ASP A 57 16.27 -7.46 27.43
N VAL A 58 15.67 -8.58 27.77
CA VAL A 58 14.47 -9.12 27.09
C VAL A 58 13.25 -8.25 27.38
N GLU A 59 13.10 -7.73 28.59
CA GLU A 59 11.96 -6.91 29.00
C GLU A 59 11.97 -5.58 28.24
N LEU A 60 13.11 -4.90 28.21
CA LEU A 60 13.26 -3.66 27.47
C LEU A 60 13.04 -3.89 25.95
N CYS A 61 13.53 -5.02 25.42
CA CYS A 61 13.32 -5.37 24.02
C CYS A 61 11.84 -5.55 23.67
N ASN A 62 11.08 -6.25 24.51
CA ASN A 62 9.66 -6.47 24.31
C ASN A 62 8.83 -5.17 24.43
N ASN A 63 9.25 -4.27 25.32
CA ASN A 63 8.57 -3.01 25.57
C ASN A 63 9.05 -1.85 24.67
N LEU A 64 10.06 -2.03 23.85
CA LEU A 64 10.69 -0.96 23.06
C LEU A 64 9.68 -0.10 22.28
N GLN A 65 8.70 -0.73 21.66
CA GLN A 65 7.71 0.00 20.84
C GLN A 65 6.78 0.86 21.69
N MET A 66 6.35 0.35 22.85
CA MET A 66 5.46 1.07 23.78
C MET A 66 6.23 2.17 24.50
N ALA A 67 7.40 1.86 25.04
CA ALA A 67 8.23 2.81 25.79
C ALA A 67 8.71 4.01 24.96
N THR A 68 8.73 3.89 23.62
CA THR A 68 9.19 4.97 22.72
C THR A 68 8.07 5.57 21.86
N ASN A 69 6.84 5.14 22.05
CA ASN A 69 5.69 5.49 21.18
C ASN A 69 5.95 5.27 19.66
N ARG A 70 6.96 4.46 19.31
CA ARG A 70 7.35 4.19 17.92
C ARG A 70 6.18 3.67 17.11
N HIS A 71 5.32 2.82 17.70
CA HIS A 71 4.16 2.23 17.03
C HIS A 71 3.15 3.29 16.55
N LEU A 72 2.98 4.41 17.28
CA LEU A 72 2.11 5.52 16.92
C LEU A 72 2.65 6.25 15.69
N HIS A 73 3.92 6.64 15.72
CA HIS A 73 4.58 7.34 14.60
C HIS A 73 4.68 6.47 13.35
N SER A 74 5.02 5.17 13.52
CA SER A 74 5.00 4.22 12.40
C SER A 74 3.59 4.03 11.84
N GLY A 75 2.58 3.97 12.70
CA GLY A 75 1.18 3.89 12.30
C GLY A 75 0.75 5.10 11.47
N HIS A 76 1.08 6.31 11.92
CA HIS A 76 0.79 7.56 11.20
C HIS A 76 1.45 7.59 9.82
N GLN A 77 2.76 7.28 9.75
CA GLN A 77 3.48 7.19 8.48
C GLN A 77 2.81 6.21 7.51
N VAL A 78 2.45 5.04 8.01
CA VAL A 78 1.82 3.99 7.19
C VAL A 78 0.45 4.43 6.68
N VAL A 79 -0.40 5.04 7.52
CA VAL A 79 -1.74 5.48 7.10
C VAL A 79 -1.63 6.64 6.12
N THR A 80 -0.67 7.57 6.30
CA THR A 80 -0.37 8.63 5.32
C THR A 80 0.00 8.03 3.96
N LYS A 81 0.90 7.03 3.93
CA LYS A 81 1.23 6.29 2.71
C LYS A 81 -0.01 5.62 2.09
N ASN A 82 -0.90 5.05 2.91
CA ASN A 82 -2.11 4.38 2.44
C ASN A 82 -3.06 5.36 1.75
N VAL A 83 -3.26 6.57 2.30
CA VAL A 83 -4.05 7.65 1.66
C VAL A 83 -3.50 7.97 0.28
N VAL A 84 -2.19 8.22 0.16
CA VAL A 84 -1.53 8.52 -1.13
C VAL A 84 -1.69 7.39 -2.13
N LYS A 85 -1.63 6.13 -1.69
CA LYS A 85 -1.88 4.97 -2.55
C LYS A 85 -3.33 4.90 -3.04
N CYS A 86 -4.30 5.18 -2.18
CA CYS A 86 -5.70 5.26 -2.60
C CYS A 86 -5.92 6.36 -3.65
N GLU A 87 -5.33 7.53 -3.44
CA GLU A 87 -5.38 8.65 -4.41
C GLU A 87 -4.78 8.26 -5.76
N PHE A 88 -3.62 7.58 -5.74
CA PHE A 88 -2.99 7.11 -6.96
C PHE A 88 -3.86 6.09 -7.71
N ILE A 89 -4.43 5.09 -7.01
CA ILE A 89 -5.31 4.08 -7.61
C ILE A 89 -6.58 4.72 -8.18
N LEU A 90 -7.20 5.65 -7.45
CA LEU A 90 -8.38 6.37 -7.93
C LEU A 90 -8.06 7.19 -9.19
N GLY A 91 -6.95 7.91 -9.18
CA GLY A 91 -6.48 8.67 -10.34
C GLY A 91 -6.25 7.79 -11.57
N LEU A 92 -5.58 6.64 -11.38
CA LEU A 92 -5.33 5.68 -12.46
C LEU A 92 -6.64 5.06 -12.97
N ALA A 93 -7.53 4.61 -12.09
CA ALA A 93 -8.85 4.08 -12.46
C ALA A 93 -9.66 5.09 -13.28
N ASN A 94 -9.68 6.35 -12.85
CA ASN A 94 -10.38 7.42 -13.55
C ASN A 94 -9.77 7.71 -14.95
N LEU A 95 -8.43 7.67 -15.08
CA LEU A 95 -7.77 7.79 -16.38
C LEU A 95 -8.15 6.63 -17.33
N MET A 96 -8.16 5.38 -16.83
CA MET A 96 -8.59 4.21 -17.60
C MET A 96 -10.04 4.36 -18.09
N VAL A 97 -10.93 4.75 -17.19
CA VAL A 97 -12.37 4.95 -17.48
C VAL A 97 -12.58 6.04 -18.52
N ARG A 98 -11.89 7.17 -18.42
CA ARG A 98 -11.94 8.27 -19.41
C ARG A 98 -11.42 7.81 -20.77
N THR A 99 -10.30 7.11 -20.78
CA THR A 99 -9.68 6.58 -22.02
C THR A 99 -10.59 5.60 -22.75
N LEU A 100 -11.39 4.81 -22.02
CA LEU A 100 -12.35 3.86 -22.59
C LEU A 100 -13.73 4.47 -22.88
N GLY A 101 -14.00 5.71 -22.47
CA GLY A 101 -15.33 6.35 -22.60
C GLY A 101 -16.42 5.65 -21.76
N SER A 102 -16.06 4.88 -20.72
CA SER A 102 -17.00 4.01 -20.00
C SER A 102 -17.63 4.62 -18.74
N GLY A 103 -17.36 5.91 -18.45
CA GLY A 103 -17.75 6.56 -17.20
C GLY A 103 -19.25 6.72 -16.96
N GLN A 104 -20.09 6.50 -17.97
CA GLN A 104 -21.55 6.55 -17.85
C GLN A 104 -22.18 5.19 -17.46
N LEU A 105 -21.38 4.13 -17.42
CA LEU A 105 -21.87 2.81 -17.07
C LEU A 105 -22.03 2.66 -15.55
N PRO A 106 -23.22 2.32 -15.03
CA PRO A 106 -23.48 2.23 -13.58
C PRO A 106 -22.50 1.30 -12.84
N GLN A 107 -22.13 0.16 -13.44
CA GLN A 107 -21.17 -0.77 -12.85
C GLN A 107 -19.75 -0.17 -12.73
N VAL A 108 -19.36 0.71 -13.66
CA VAL A 108 -18.08 1.44 -13.59
C VAL A 108 -18.13 2.49 -12.49
N GLN A 109 -19.24 3.23 -12.41
CA GLN A 109 -19.45 4.22 -11.34
C GLN A 109 -19.45 3.57 -9.96
N GLN A 110 -20.06 2.39 -9.81
CA GLN A 110 -20.02 1.61 -8.56
C GLN A 110 -18.60 1.23 -8.17
N MET A 111 -17.79 0.76 -9.10
CA MET A 111 -16.39 0.41 -8.83
C MET A 111 -15.56 1.64 -8.42
N LEU A 112 -15.76 2.77 -9.08
CA LEU A 112 -15.07 4.02 -8.69
C LEU A 112 -15.56 4.53 -7.33
N ALA A 113 -16.86 4.43 -7.02
CA ALA A 113 -17.41 4.80 -5.73
C ALA A 113 -16.76 3.97 -4.59
N GLU A 114 -16.55 2.67 -4.78
CA GLU A 114 -15.87 1.81 -3.81
C GLU A 114 -14.43 2.28 -3.53
N ILE A 115 -13.69 2.72 -4.55
CA ILE A 115 -12.35 3.30 -4.35
C ILE A 115 -12.44 4.64 -3.60
N ILE A 116 -13.42 5.48 -3.91
CA ILE A 116 -13.66 6.77 -3.23
C ILE A 116 -13.98 6.54 -1.76
N GLU A 117 -14.87 5.61 -1.44
CA GLU A 117 -15.21 5.24 -0.06
C GLU A 117 -13.96 4.82 0.72
N ASN A 118 -13.13 3.97 0.15
CA ASN A 118 -11.88 3.53 0.74
C ASN A 118 -10.93 4.70 1.02
N LEU A 119 -10.79 5.63 0.07
CA LEU A 119 -9.97 6.83 0.21
C LEU A 119 -10.48 7.73 1.33
N GLU A 120 -11.78 8.03 1.35
CA GLU A 120 -12.35 8.95 2.33
C GLU A 120 -12.34 8.36 3.75
N VAL A 121 -12.54 7.04 3.90
CA VAL A 121 -12.36 6.35 5.19
C VAL A 121 -10.92 6.45 5.68
N ALA A 122 -9.93 6.23 4.80
CA ALA A 122 -8.52 6.36 5.16
C ALA A 122 -8.16 7.79 5.58
N LYS A 123 -8.65 8.82 4.86
CA LYS A 123 -8.48 10.24 5.20
C LYS A 123 -9.14 10.59 6.53
N ALA A 124 -10.37 10.11 6.77
CA ALA A 124 -11.08 10.35 8.01
C ALA A 124 -10.34 9.78 9.22
N CYS A 125 -9.84 8.55 9.11
CA CYS A 125 -9.05 7.93 10.16
C CYS A 125 -7.74 8.70 10.43
N LEU A 126 -7.03 9.11 9.38
CA LEU A 126 -5.80 9.90 9.51
C LEU A 126 -6.08 11.23 10.21
N ARG A 127 -7.10 11.96 9.75
CA ARG A 127 -7.50 13.22 10.35
C ARG A 127 -7.93 13.08 11.82
N SER A 128 -8.71 12.06 12.15
CA SER A 128 -9.10 11.79 13.53
C SER A 128 -7.87 11.55 14.41
N ALA A 129 -6.90 10.76 13.92
CA ALA A 129 -5.68 10.50 14.67
C ALA A 129 -4.84 11.77 14.91
N GLU A 130 -4.85 12.71 13.98
CA GLU A 130 -4.12 13.99 14.08
C GLU A 130 -4.87 15.00 14.99
N VAL A 131 -6.18 15.07 14.90
CA VAL A 131 -7.01 15.99 15.73
C VAL A 131 -6.96 15.59 17.20
N ASP A 132 -6.98 14.29 17.49
CA ASP A 132 -6.95 13.74 18.85
C ASP A 132 -5.51 13.49 19.34
N ALA A 133 -4.49 14.04 18.65
CA ALA A 133 -3.09 13.89 19.03
C ALA A 133 -2.79 14.54 20.40
N LYS A 134 -1.90 13.92 21.16
CA LYS A 134 -1.48 14.38 22.49
C LYS A 134 0.03 14.42 22.60
N VAL A 135 0.53 15.36 23.41
CA VAL A 135 1.96 15.40 23.77
C VAL A 135 2.23 14.31 24.80
N ASP A 136 3.25 13.50 24.54
CA ASP A 136 3.69 12.46 25.48
C ASP A 136 4.59 13.00 26.59
N GLU A 137 5.06 12.11 27.48
CA GLU A 137 5.96 12.45 28.58
C GLU A 137 7.33 13.00 28.15
N TRP A 138 7.70 12.78 26.88
CA TRP A 138 8.96 13.26 26.29
C TRP A 138 8.79 14.61 25.57
N GLY A 139 7.57 15.18 25.57
CA GLY A 139 7.25 16.41 24.86
C GLY A 139 7.04 16.25 23.35
N VAL A 140 6.81 15.01 22.88
CA VAL A 140 6.60 14.70 21.48
C VAL A 140 5.11 14.57 21.20
N MET A 141 4.62 15.21 20.12
CA MET A 141 3.24 15.09 19.67
C MET A 141 3.00 13.69 19.07
N CYS A 142 2.14 12.91 19.71
CA CYS A 142 1.80 11.56 19.29
C CYS A 142 0.35 11.52 18.76
N PRO A 143 0.10 10.92 17.59
CA PRO A 143 -1.24 10.76 17.04
C PRO A 143 -2.05 9.76 17.86
N ALA A 144 -3.38 9.86 17.84
CA ALA A 144 -4.26 8.90 18.47
C ALA A 144 -4.16 7.52 17.79
N GLU A 145 -4.04 6.46 18.59
CA GLU A 145 -3.72 5.12 18.10
C GLU A 145 -4.90 4.43 17.43
N LEU A 146 -6.09 4.50 18.05
CA LEU A 146 -7.26 3.72 17.61
C LEU A 146 -7.67 4.00 16.15
N PRO A 147 -7.78 5.26 15.68
CA PRO A 147 -8.08 5.53 14.28
C PRO A 147 -7.02 4.97 13.31
N LEU A 148 -5.74 5.04 13.68
CA LEU A 148 -4.64 4.48 12.87
C LEU A 148 -4.75 2.96 12.77
N GLN A 149 -5.07 2.28 13.87
CA GLN A 149 -5.24 0.83 13.88
C GLN A 149 -6.47 0.40 13.07
N VAL A 150 -7.56 1.16 13.11
CA VAL A 150 -8.73 0.95 12.23
C VAL A 150 -8.33 1.05 10.76
N ALA A 151 -7.65 2.13 10.36
CA ALA A 151 -7.20 2.32 8.98
C ALA A 151 -6.28 1.20 8.51
N ARG A 152 -5.33 0.75 9.35
CA ARG A 152 -4.43 -0.37 9.06
C ARG A 152 -5.19 -1.67 8.83
N ASN A 153 -6.16 -1.99 9.68
CA ASN A 153 -7.00 -3.19 9.54
C ASN A 153 -7.83 -3.18 8.25
N LEU A 154 -8.38 -2.03 7.90
CA LEU A 154 -9.17 -1.89 6.69
C LEU A 154 -8.29 -2.02 5.44
N PHE A 155 -7.12 -1.40 5.41
CA PHE A 155 -6.26 -1.32 4.24
C PHE A 155 -5.79 -2.68 3.73
N ILE A 156 -5.59 -3.66 4.60
CA ILE A 156 -5.26 -5.05 4.24
C ILE A 156 -6.29 -5.65 3.26
N ARG A 157 -7.55 -5.26 3.38
CA ARG A 157 -8.66 -5.70 2.52
C ARG A 157 -8.93 -4.72 1.37
N MET A 158 -8.81 -3.43 1.63
CA MET A 158 -9.08 -2.35 0.68
C MET A 158 -8.11 -2.39 -0.50
N TYR A 159 -6.81 -2.51 -0.25
CA TYR A 159 -5.80 -2.43 -1.30
C TYR A 159 -5.91 -3.56 -2.34
N PRO A 160 -6.01 -4.86 -1.96
CA PRO A 160 -6.25 -5.93 -2.93
C PRO A 160 -7.54 -5.74 -3.75
N ARG A 161 -8.59 -5.23 -3.12
CA ARG A 161 -9.86 -4.97 -3.82
C ARG A 161 -9.74 -3.81 -4.82
N MET A 162 -9.06 -2.73 -4.48
CA MET A 162 -8.80 -1.63 -5.42
C MET A 162 -7.95 -2.11 -6.62
N VAL A 163 -6.98 -2.99 -6.38
CA VAL A 163 -6.18 -3.61 -7.46
C VAL A 163 -7.03 -4.50 -8.35
N GLU A 164 -7.95 -5.29 -7.79
CA GLU A 164 -8.93 -6.08 -8.55
C GLU A 164 -9.84 -5.18 -9.39
N ILE A 165 -10.29 -4.04 -8.87
CA ILE A 165 -11.08 -3.06 -9.62
C ILE A 165 -10.31 -2.58 -10.87
N LEU A 166 -9.01 -2.29 -10.76
CA LEU A 166 -8.21 -1.94 -11.94
C LEU A 166 -8.21 -3.07 -12.99
N GLN A 167 -8.12 -4.33 -12.55
CA GLN A 167 -8.19 -5.48 -13.47
C GLN A 167 -9.56 -5.58 -14.15
N LEU A 168 -10.65 -5.40 -13.41
CA LEU A 168 -12.02 -5.42 -13.94
C LEU A 168 -12.26 -4.27 -14.94
N LEU A 169 -11.80 -3.05 -14.62
CA LEU A 169 -11.90 -1.89 -15.50
C LEU A 169 -11.07 -2.08 -16.79
N GLY A 170 -9.91 -2.68 -16.67
CA GLY A 170 -8.99 -2.88 -17.80
C GLY A 170 -9.33 -4.08 -18.67
N SER A 171 -9.88 -5.16 -18.07
CA SER A 171 -10.36 -6.37 -18.78
C SER A 171 -9.37 -6.85 -19.86
N SER A 172 -9.86 -7.16 -21.07
CA SER A 172 -9.06 -7.64 -22.20
C SER A 172 -8.02 -6.62 -22.69
N SER A 173 -8.22 -5.32 -22.44
CA SER A 173 -7.22 -4.30 -22.79
C SER A 173 -5.93 -4.42 -21.99
N LEU A 174 -5.95 -5.06 -20.82
CA LEU A 174 -4.73 -5.40 -20.07
C LEU A 174 -4.04 -6.66 -20.64
N MET A 175 -4.80 -7.59 -21.19
CA MET A 175 -4.25 -8.86 -21.69
C MET A 175 -3.52 -8.69 -23.03
N ALA A 176 -4.05 -7.89 -23.94
CA ALA A 176 -3.51 -7.67 -25.29
C ALA A 176 -2.87 -6.28 -25.42
N LEU A 177 -1.94 -5.97 -24.52
CA LEU A 177 -1.35 -4.64 -24.41
C LEU A 177 -0.05 -4.54 -25.23
N PRO A 178 0.03 -3.66 -26.26
CA PRO A 178 1.24 -3.45 -27.04
C PRO A 178 2.41 -2.94 -26.19
N SER A 179 3.64 -3.22 -26.60
CA SER A 179 4.86 -2.68 -26.02
C SER A 179 5.26 -1.35 -26.69
N GLU A 180 6.24 -0.66 -26.09
CA GLU A 180 6.85 0.51 -26.72
C GLU A 180 7.48 0.16 -28.08
N ALA A 181 8.05 -1.04 -28.22
CA ALA A 181 8.61 -1.53 -29.46
C ALA A 181 7.55 -1.73 -30.55
N ASP A 182 6.35 -2.23 -30.17
CA ASP A 182 5.25 -2.41 -31.11
C ASP A 182 4.72 -1.08 -31.66
N LEU A 183 4.68 -0.04 -30.82
CA LEU A 183 4.29 1.33 -31.24
C LEU A 183 5.26 1.95 -32.26
N ASN A 184 6.47 1.44 -32.37
CA ASN A 184 7.49 1.88 -33.32
C ASN A 184 7.82 0.78 -34.35
N GLY A 185 7.06 -0.30 -34.35
CA GLY A 185 7.28 -1.48 -35.18
C GLY A 185 6.43 -1.49 -36.47
N PRO A 186 6.43 -2.63 -37.18
CA PRO A 186 5.70 -2.78 -38.44
C PRO A 186 4.18 -2.59 -38.37
N LEU A 187 3.59 -2.77 -37.15
CA LEU A 187 2.15 -2.63 -36.89
C LEU A 187 1.78 -1.27 -36.26
N ALA A 188 2.67 -0.28 -36.26
CA ALA A 188 2.43 1.02 -35.65
C ALA A 188 1.16 1.71 -36.20
N THR A 189 0.97 1.68 -37.51
CA THR A 189 -0.18 2.28 -38.20
C THR A 189 -1.50 1.60 -37.78
N GLU A 190 -1.50 0.27 -37.68
CA GLU A 190 -2.65 -0.50 -37.23
C GLU A 190 -2.96 -0.21 -35.76
N ILE A 191 -1.94 -0.12 -34.91
CA ILE A 191 -2.10 0.23 -33.50
C ILE A 191 -2.73 1.62 -33.38
N GLU A 192 -2.23 2.63 -34.08
CA GLU A 192 -2.82 3.98 -34.10
C GLU A 192 -4.28 3.92 -34.55
N ARG A 193 -4.55 3.26 -35.68
CA ARG A 193 -5.89 3.19 -36.28
C ARG A 193 -6.94 2.54 -35.39
N TYR A 194 -6.57 1.49 -34.62
CA TYR A 194 -7.53 0.68 -33.88
C TYR A 194 -7.53 0.94 -32.36
N LEU A 195 -6.50 1.59 -31.82
CA LEU A 195 -6.41 1.91 -30.40
C LEU A 195 -6.63 3.39 -30.08
N ASP A 196 -6.62 4.28 -31.07
CA ASP A 196 -7.06 5.66 -30.88
C ASP A 196 -8.53 5.68 -30.40
N THR A 197 -8.83 6.63 -29.54
CA THR A 197 -10.18 6.92 -29.04
C THR A 197 -10.46 8.41 -29.22
N ASP A 198 -11.71 8.83 -29.04
CA ASP A 198 -12.08 10.25 -29.05
C ASP A 198 -11.41 11.05 -27.95
N THR A 199 -10.86 10.38 -26.93
CA THR A 199 -10.32 11.00 -25.71
C THR A 199 -8.84 10.80 -25.50
N ALA A 200 -8.19 9.90 -26.26
CA ALA A 200 -6.75 9.59 -26.11
C ALA A 200 -6.19 8.97 -27.39
N THR A 201 -4.96 9.34 -27.73
CA THR A 201 -4.19 8.66 -28.77
C THR A 201 -3.84 7.22 -28.35
N ALA A 202 -3.59 6.34 -29.32
CA ALA A 202 -3.14 4.96 -29.08
C ALA A 202 -1.94 4.91 -28.12
N LYS A 203 -0.96 5.79 -28.33
CA LYS A 203 0.24 5.88 -27.46
C LYS A 203 -0.13 6.25 -26.02
N GLU A 204 -0.98 7.22 -25.81
CA GLU A 204 -1.44 7.63 -24.47
C GLU A 204 -2.23 6.50 -23.80
N ARG A 205 -3.16 5.89 -24.55
CA ARG A 205 -3.93 4.74 -24.07
C ARG A 205 -3.00 3.60 -23.65
N VAL A 206 -2.09 3.18 -24.50
CA VAL A 206 -1.12 2.11 -24.18
C VAL A 206 -0.32 2.48 -22.94
N ARG A 207 0.17 3.72 -22.82
CA ARG A 207 0.93 4.18 -21.64
C ARG A 207 0.13 4.10 -20.35
N ILE A 208 -1.14 4.51 -20.35
CA ILE A 208 -2.02 4.41 -19.17
C ILE A 208 -2.22 2.93 -18.79
N PHE A 209 -2.50 2.08 -19.76
CA PHE A 209 -2.72 0.65 -19.51
C PHE A 209 -1.44 -0.10 -19.15
N ARG A 210 -0.25 0.33 -19.61
CA ARG A 210 1.04 -0.15 -19.10
C ARG A 210 1.24 0.17 -17.62
N LEU A 211 0.85 1.38 -17.20
CA LEU A 211 0.86 1.75 -15.78
C LEU A 211 -0.12 0.87 -14.98
N ALA A 212 -1.34 0.67 -15.50
CA ALA A 212 -2.32 -0.21 -14.87
C ALA A 212 -1.80 -1.66 -14.77
N TRP A 213 -1.26 -2.21 -15.85
CA TRP A 213 -0.63 -3.53 -15.85
C TRP A 213 0.46 -3.65 -14.77
N ASN A 214 1.35 -2.65 -14.72
CA ASN A 214 2.46 -2.65 -13.75
C ASN A 214 1.97 -2.51 -12.31
N THR A 215 0.79 -1.93 -12.11
CA THR A 215 0.14 -1.80 -10.79
C THR A 215 -0.59 -3.07 -10.35
N CYS A 216 -1.30 -3.76 -11.28
CA CYS A 216 -2.28 -4.79 -10.90
C CYS A 216 -2.03 -6.19 -11.48
N CYS A 217 -1.10 -6.37 -12.43
CA CYS A 217 -0.88 -7.66 -13.11
C CYS A 217 0.57 -8.13 -13.10
N SER A 218 1.55 -7.20 -13.07
CA SER A 218 2.96 -7.55 -13.14
C SER A 218 3.47 -8.21 -11.84
N ALA A 219 4.65 -8.84 -11.90
CA ALA A 219 5.33 -9.35 -10.70
C ALA A 219 5.57 -8.25 -9.66
N PHE A 220 5.93 -7.03 -10.11
CA PHE A 220 6.04 -5.86 -9.24
C PHE A 220 4.72 -5.54 -8.52
N GLY A 221 3.61 -5.45 -9.27
CA GLY A 221 2.27 -5.18 -8.71
C GLY A 221 1.81 -6.27 -7.75
N SER A 222 2.01 -7.54 -8.11
CA SER A 222 1.65 -8.70 -7.27
C SER A 222 2.44 -8.70 -5.95
N ARG A 223 3.75 -8.39 -5.99
CA ARG A 223 4.57 -8.23 -4.78
C ARG A 223 4.04 -7.08 -3.91
N ARG A 224 3.58 -5.96 -4.51
CA ARG A 224 2.98 -4.85 -3.76
C ARG A 224 1.69 -5.23 -3.06
N VAL A 225 0.83 -6.04 -3.68
CA VAL A 225 -0.38 -6.58 -3.02
C VAL A 225 0.00 -7.44 -1.82
N LEU A 226 0.99 -8.32 -1.99
CA LEU A 226 1.50 -9.16 -0.91
C LEU A 226 2.09 -8.33 0.23
N TYR A 227 2.89 -7.30 -0.10
CA TYR A 227 3.45 -6.36 0.85
C TYR A 227 2.37 -5.66 1.70
N GLU A 228 1.32 -5.11 1.08
CA GLU A 228 0.26 -4.43 1.82
C GLU A 228 -0.57 -5.36 2.71
N ARG A 229 -0.60 -6.65 2.40
CA ARG A 229 -1.27 -7.65 3.26
C ARG A 229 -0.49 -7.97 4.52
N PHE A 230 0.85 -7.99 4.48
CA PHE A 230 1.67 -8.55 5.54
C PHE A 230 2.64 -7.57 6.20
N PHE A 231 3.00 -6.46 5.56
CA PHE A 231 3.93 -5.46 6.09
C PHE A 231 3.52 -4.91 7.47
N GLN A 232 2.22 -4.75 7.70
CA GLN A 232 1.66 -4.18 8.93
C GLN A 232 1.27 -5.24 9.98
N ALA A 233 1.86 -6.40 9.95
CA ALA A 233 1.44 -7.66 10.57
C ALA A 233 0.29 -8.35 9.82
N ASP A 234 0.07 -9.62 10.13
CA ASP A 234 -1.04 -10.38 9.53
C ASP A 234 -2.41 -9.87 9.99
N SER A 235 -3.44 -10.23 9.24
CA SER A 235 -4.82 -9.76 9.47
C SER A 235 -5.38 -10.17 10.84
N LEU A 236 -5.05 -11.38 11.32
CA LEU A 236 -5.53 -11.87 12.61
C LEU A 236 -4.91 -11.05 13.74
N ARG A 237 -3.59 -10.85 13.73
CA ARG A 237 -2.90 -10.06 14.75
C ARG A 237 -3.42 -8.61 14.79
N ASN A 238 -3.62 -7.99 13.65
CA ASN A 238 -4.19 -6.63 13.56
C ASN A 238 -5.61 -6.56 14.11
N ALA A 239 -6.45 -7.57 13.84
CA ALA A 239 -7.81 -7.65 14.38
C ALA A 239 -7.81 -7.82 15.92
N VAL A 240 -6.95 -8.69 16.45
CA VAL A 240 -6.80 -8.89 17.91
C VAL A 240 -6.32 -7.62 18.60
N LEU A 241 -5.35 -6.91 18.01
CA LEU A 241 -4.90 -5.62 18.54
C LEU A 241 -6.06 -4.61 18.59
N LEU A 242 -6.79 -4.46 17.51
CA LEU A 242 -7.95 -3.56 17.45
C LEU A 242 -9.02 -3.94 18.49
N TYR A 243 -9.32 -5.23 18.62
CA TYR A 243 -10.27 -5.72 19.60
C TYR A 243 -9.86 -5.35 21.04
N ASN A 244 -8.58 -5.49 21.39
CA ASN A 244 -8.08 -5.21 22.73
C ASN A 244 -7.97 -3.70 23.02
N MET A 245 -7.82 -2.86 21.99
CA MET A 245 -7.70 -1.42 22.14
C MET A 245 -9.05 -0.72 22.32
N CYS A 246 -10.13 -1.31 21.84
CA CYS A 246 -11.47 -0.71 21.93
C CYS A 246 -12.10 -1.01 23.28
N ASP A 247 -12.35 0.03 24.09
CA ASP A 247 -13.23 -0.09 25.27
C ASP A 247 -14.68 -0.25 24.81
N ARG A 248 -15.27 -1.40 25.10
CA ARG A 248 -16.63 -1.77 24.69
C ARG A 248 -17.65 -1.68 25.83
N GLU A 249 -17.18 -1.51 27.07
CA GLU A 249 -18.07 -1.49 28.23
C GLU A 249 -19.14 -0.39 28.17
N PRO A 250 -18.82 0.87 27.76
CA PRO A 250 -19.85 1.91 27.68
C PRO A 250 -21.03 1.54 26.77
N MET A 251 -20.74 0.88 25.62
CA MET A 251 -21.79 0.44 24.70
C MET A 251 -22.57 -0.75 25.24
N THR A 252 -21.90 -1.65 25.95
CA THR A 252 -22.51 -2.80 26.58
C THR A 252 -23.48 -2.36 27.69
N GLU A 253 -23.07 -1.42 28.53
CA GLU A 253 -23.89 -0.88 29.61
C GLU A 253 -25.09 -0.11 29.06
N TRP A 254 -24.92 0.70 28.04
CA TRP A 254 -26.03 1.39 27.38
C TRP A 254 -27.12 0.41 26.87
N VAL A 255 -26.74 -0.74 26.32
CA VAL A 255 -27.69 -1.76 25.88
C VAL A 255 -28.37 -2.43 27.11
N ARG A 256 -27.65 -2.67 28.21
CA ARG A 256 -28.26 -3.17 29.46
C ARG A 256 -29.29 -2.22 29.99
N GLU A 257 -28.94 -0.94 30.13
CA GLU A 257 -29.86 0.10 30.61
C GLU A 257 -31.12 0.18 29.73
N PHE A 258 -30.99 0.01 28.42
CA PHE A 258 -32.13 -0.03 27.53
C PHE A 258 -33.06 -1.22 27.78
N LEU A 259 -32.51 -2.40 28.10
CA LEU A 259 -33.29 -3.62 28.41
C LEU A 259 -33.95 -3.56 29.76
N GLU A 260 -33.48 -2.72 30.69
CA GLU A 260 -34.05 -2.53 32.02
C GLU A 260 -35.18 -1.48 32.05
N GLN A 261 -35.45 -0.77 30.97
CA GLN A 261 -36.49 0.26 30.84
C GLN A 261 -37.89 -0.32 30.53
N GLU A 262 -38.06 -1.64 30.49
CA GLU A 262 -39.35 -2.31 30.40
C GLU A 262 -39.93 -2.55 31.83
#